data_67e528b5dde6b6db34eb1ad5dd3b2fe2
#
_entry.id   67e528b5dde6b6db34eb1ad5dd3b2fe2
#
_cell.length_a   1.000
_cell.length_b   1.000
_cell.length_c   1.000
_cell.angle_alpha   90.00
_cell.angle_beta   90.00
_cell.angle_gamma   90.00
#
_symmetry.space_group_name_H-M   'P 1'
#
loop_
_entity.id
_entity.type
_entity.pdbx_description
1 polymer ?
#
loop_
_entity_poly.entity_id
_entity_poly.type
_entity_poly.pdbx_seq_one_letter_code
_entity_poly.pdbx_strand_id
1 'polypeptide(L)'
;MIKVKDLTVKNFMSVGNQTQAVDFAKERLTLVLGENLDQGGDDAGSRNGTGKTTIINALSYALYGTALTNIKRNNLINKTNSKGMVVSLDFEKDGVAYRIERGRSPTFLKFYINDQEQDAEDESQGDSRKTQEAINDLLGMSHDMFKHIVALNTYSEPFLAMRTNDQRAIIEQLLGITILSEKAEALKEQIRETKESITQETLKIDAINKANSHIEETINSLRTKQSAWNAKKQQDLAKLQQGLTELEHLDIDAELENHEKLANWTELDKAKTALNKEKSTLDAALLQADKRVKKIEKDVLDLEDATCSTCGQALHEDKKQELLESKAKDLEESIAYQTDVNTKLTEVLKGLESIGDLDSKPNTFYETAKEAYEHRNNVDNLKAAVISKTDETDPYGSQIEELTQEAIQEVDWSAVNELNNLKDHQEFLLKLLTNKDSFIRKKIIEQNLAYLNNRLTYYLDKLGLPHQVVFQNDLNVEITQLGQDLDFDNLSRGERNRLILGLSFAFRDVWESLYQNINLLFIDELIDSGMDTAGVEGSLSVLKKIARERDKNIFLISHKDELVGRVNTILKVVKENGFTSYENDVEVLE
;
A
#
# COMPACT_ATOMS: atom_id res chain seq x y z
N MET A 1 14.51 -3.17 4.02
CA MET A 1 13.80 -2.50 5.14
C MET A 1 14.42 -1.14 5.39
N ILE A 2 13.60 -0.09 5.52
CA ILE A 2 14.06 1.27 5.88
C ILE A 2 14.10 1.35 7.41
N LYS A 3 15.30 1.53 7.97
CA LYS A 3 15.54 1.71 9.41
C LYS A 3 15.90 3.17 9.67
N VAL A 4 14.93 3.94 10.13
CA VAL A 4 15.18 5.31 10.58
C VAL A 4 15.91 5.23 11.93
N LYS A 5 17.01 5.99 12.06
CA LYS A 5 17.90 5.93 13.24
C LYS A 5 17.78 7.19 14.08
N ASP A 6 18.23 8.32 13.55
CA ASP A 6 18.36 9.56 14.32
C ASP A 6 17.75 10.74 13.57
N LEU A 7 17.06 11.58 14.31
CA LEU A 7 16.55 12.87 13.83
C LEU A 7 17.16 13.98 14.66
N THR A 8 17.85 14.91 14.01
CA THR A 8 18.32 16.13 14.67
C THR A 8 17.56 17.35 14.18
N VAL A 9 17.24 18.23 15.08
CA VAL A 9 16.36 19.39 14.84
C VAL A 9 16.96 20.64 15.45
N LYS A 10 17.04 21.72 14.67
CA LYS A 10 17.51 23.04 15.11
C LYS A 10 16.65 24.14 14.50
N ASN A 11 16.23 25.09 15.29
CA ASN A 11 15.42 26.26 14.88
C ASN A 11 14.16 25.89 14.08
N PHE A 12 13.54 24.78 14.41
CA PHE A 12 12.35 24.27 13.75
C PHE A 12 11.15 24.33 14.71
N MET A 13 10.09 25.01 14.31
CA MET A 13 8.88 25.22 15.12
C MET A 13 9.20 25.71 16.55
N SER A 14 8.94 24.89 17.56
CA SER A 14 9.20 25.21 18.97
C SER A 14 10.64 24.92 19.41
N VAL A 15 11.41 24.16 18.64
CA VAL A 15 12.83 23.90 18.94
C VAL A 15 13.67 25.12 18.63
N GLY A 16 14.52 25.51 19.58
CA GLY A 16 15.38 26.68 19.48
C GLY A 16 16.71 26.45 18.79
N ASN A 17 17.68 27.31 19.11
CA ASN A 17 19.01 27.29 18.49
C ASN A 17 19.90 26.12 18.99
N GLN A 18 19.60 25.54 20.14
CA GLN A 18 20.24 24.31 20.59
C GLN A 18 19.70 23.14 19.78
N THR A 19 20.60 22.37 19.16
CA THR A 19 20.23 21.17 18.41
C THR A 19 19.67 20.13 19.36
N GLN A 20 18.51 19.62 19.05
CA GLN A 20 17.86 18.51 19.74
C GLN A 20 17.94 17.26 18.89
N ALA A 21 18.08 16.11 19.53
CA ALA A 21 18.15 14.81 18.85
C ALA A 21 17.10 13.85 19.41
N VAL A 22 16.54 13.03 18.53
CA VAL A 22 15.65 11.93 18.87
C VAL A 22 16.21 10.67 18.24
N ASP A 23 16.48 9.67 19.07
CA ASP A 23 16.91 8.33 18.67
C ASP A 23 15.69 7.45 18.37
N PHE A 24 15.59 6.95 17.15
CA PHE A 24 14.54 6.05 16.72
C PHE A 24 15.00 4.60 16.60
N ALA A 25 16.22 4.28 16.99
CA ALA A 25 16.79 2.95 16.81
C ALA A 25 16.28 1.93 17.83
N LYS A 26 15.57 2.35 18.88
CA LYS A 26 15.09 1.49 19.95
C LYS A 26 13.77 0.81 19.58
N GLU A 27 13.77 -0.49 19.45
CA GLU A 27 12.59 -1.31 19.11
C GLU A 27 11.62 -1.40 20.29
N ARG A 28 10.81 -0.38 20.52
CA ARG A 28 9.94 -0.29 21.69
C ARG A 28 8.69 0.53 21.43
N LEU A 29 7.71 0.37 22.32
CA LEU A 29 6.59 1.30 22.46
C LEU A 29 7.01 2.42 23.40
N THR A 30 7.24 3.60 22.83
CA THR A 30 7.68 4.80 23.54
C THR A 30 6.50 5.77 23.68
N LEU A 31 6.20 6.20 24.89
CA LEU A 31 5.24 7.26 25.16
C LEU A 31 5.95 8.61 25.13
N VAL A 32 5.45 9.51 24.29
CA VAL A 32 5.96 10.90 24.20
C VAL A 32 5.10 11.80 25.08
N LEU A 33 5.64 12.23 26.19
CA LEU A 33 4.96 13.10 27.14
C LEU A 33 5.51 14.54 27.08
N GLY A 34 4.61 15.49 27.17
CA GLY A 34 4.97 16.89 27.28
C GLY A 34 5.06 17.36 28.74
N GLU A 35 6.03 18.20 29.02
CA GLU A 35 6.15 18.93 30.28
C GLU A 35 6.38 20.41 29.99
N ASN A 36 5.46 21.25 30.39
CA ASN A 36 5.54 22.69 30.11
C ASN A 36 5.91 23.46 31.39
N LEU A 37 7.19 23.74 31.59
CA LEU A 37 7.71 24.46 32.73
C LEU A 37 7.30 25.93 32.70
N ASP A 38 6.98 26.50 31.53
CA ASP A 38 6.49 27.87 31.38
C ASP A 38 5.08 28.08 31.98
N GLN A 39 4.33 26.98 32.19
CA GLN A 39 2.95 27.00 32.70
C GLN A 39 2.77 26.28 34.06
N GLY A 40 3.86 25.98 34.75
CA GLY A 40 3.79 25.42 36.11
C GLY A 40 3.88 23.89 36.23
N GLY A 41 4.31 23.21 35.19
CA GLY A 41 4.93 21.87 35.21
C GLY A 41 3.98 20.66 35.20
N ASP A 42 3.35 20.29 36.30
CA ASP A 42 2.84 18.92 36.49
C ASP A 42 1.34 18.68 36.25
N ASP A 43 0.55 19.68 36.01
CA ASP A 43 -0.88 19.53 35.79
C ASP A 43 -1.20 19.06 34.34
N ALA A 44 -2.22 18.23 34.18
CA ALA A 44 -2.67 17.70 32.87
C ALA A 44 -2.96 18.81 31.82
N GLY A 45 -3.27 20.04 32.24
CA GLY A 45 -3.41 21.23 31.39
C GLY A 45 -2.09 21.79 30.85
N SER A 46 -0.97 21.57 31.55
CA SER A 46 0.35 22.08 31.19
C SER A 46 1.11 21.23 30.17
N ARG A 47 0.55 20.12 29.71
CA ARG A 47 1.18 19.20 28.74
C ARG A 47 1.02 19.60 27.29
N ASN A 48 0.18 20.57 27.02
CA ASN A 48 -0.10 21.05 25.67
C ASN A 48 0.94 22.11 25.23
N GLY A 49 1.17 22.15 23.91
CA GLY A 49 2.05 23.15 23.32
C GLY A 49 3.53 22.99 23.65
N THR A 50 3.96 21.83 24.16
CA THR A 50 5.36 21.53 24.47
C THR A 50 6.22 21.24 23.24
N GLY A 51 5.62 20.92 22.10
CA GLY A 51 6.35 20.60 20.87
C GLY A 51 6.46 19.10 20.56
N LYS A 52 5.62 18.24 21.15
CA LYS A 52 5.59 16.80 20.86
C LYS A 52 5.43 16.51 19.36
N THR A 53 4.42 17.13 18.74
CA THR A 53 4.13 17.02 17.30
C THR A 53 5.24 17.60 16.41
N THR A 54 6.17 18.39 16.96
CA THR A 54 7.32 18.93 16.23
C THR A 54 8.23 17.82 15.71
N ILE A 55 8.37 16.71 16.43
CA ILE A 55 9.17 15.55 16.03
C ILE A 55 8.67 14.98 14.71
N ILE A 56 7.37 14.71 14.61
CA ILE A 56 6.77 14.13 13.40
C ILE A 56 6.83 15.10 12.22
N ASN A 57 6.57 16.39 12.48
CA ASN A 57 6.66 17.43 11.46
C ASN A 57 8.10 17.59 10.94
N ALA A 58 9.11 17.47 11.81
CA ALA A 58 10.51 17.52 11.43
C ALA A 58 10.89 16.29 10.57
N LEU A 59 10.43 15.10 10.96
CA LEU A 59 10.62 13.88 10.17
C LEU A 59 9.98 14.02 8.78
N SER A 60 8.73 14.46 8.71
CA SER A 60 8.03 14.71 7.44
C SER A 60 8.76 15.75 6.59
N TYR A 61 9.23 16.84 7.22
CA TYR A 61 9.99 17.87 6.53
C TYR A 61 11.33 17.37 6.00
N ALA A 62 12.05 16.55 6.77
CA ALA A 62 13.30 15.95 6.32
C ALA A 62 13.08 15.10 5.06
N LEU A 63 12.09 14.22 5.08
CA LEU A 63 11.81 13.28 3.97
C LEU A 63 11.20 13.98 2.74
N TYR A 64 10.19 14.84 2.93
CA TYR A 64 9.36 15.37 1.83
C TYR A 64 9.46 16.89 1.62
N GLY A 65 10.17 17.61 2.48
CA GLY A 65 10.27 19.08 2.42
C GLY A 65 8.98 19.82 2.80
N THR A 66 8.01 19.11 3.41
CA THR A 66 6.74 19.65 3.89
C THR A 66 6.40 19.06 5.26
N ALA A 67 5.75 19.84 6.12
CA ALA A 67 5.20 19.33 7.37
C ALA A 67 3.91 18.51 7.09
N LEU A 68 3.45 17.75 8.06
CA LEU A 68 2.17 17.03 8.00
C LEU A 68 0.98 17.98 7.98
N THR A 69 1.12 19.12 8.64
CA THR A 69 0.12 20.17 8.68
C THR A 69 0.30 21.16 7.52
N ASN A 70 -0.76 21.87 7.14
CA ASN A 70 -0.74 22.89 6.09
C ASN A 70 0.03 24.18 6.50
N ILE A 71 1.13 24.02 7.24
CA ILE A 71 1.98 25.14 7.65
C ILE A 71 2.88 25.54 6.47
N LYS A 72 2.84 26.81 6.11
CA LYS A 72 3.75 27.36 5.09
C LYS A 72 5.20 27.14 5.53
N ARG A 73 6.07 26.73 4.61
CA ARG A 73 7.49 26.38 4.89
C ARG A 73 8.24 27.44 5.69
N ASN A 74 7.99 28.72 5.47
CA ASN A 74 8.61 29.81 6.22
C ASN A 74 8.15 29.88 7.69
N ASN A 75 6.96 29.38 7.99
CA ASN A 75 6.42 29.33 9.34
C ASN A 75 6.92 28.12 10.15
N LEU A 76 7.69 27.23 9.50
CA LEU A 76 8.38 26.14 10.18
C LEU A 76 9.66 26.61 10.90
N ILE A 77 10.20 27.77 10.50
CA ILE A 77 11.35 28.37 11.18
C ILE A 77 10.90 28.83 12.57
N ASN A 78 11.73 28.53 13.57
CA ASN A 78 11.48 29.04 14.94
C ASN A 78 11.27 30.56 14.92
N LYS A 79 10.15 31.01 15.45
CA LYS A 79 9.74 32.40 15.35
C LYS A 79 10.67 33.38 16.12
N THR A 80 11.25 32.91 17.20
CA THR A 80 12.18 33.71 18.02
C THR A 80 13.51 33.93 17.30
N ASN A 81 14.07 32.85 16.74
CA ASN A 81 15.37 32.88 16.09
C ASN A 81 15.30 33.32 14.62
N SER A 82 14.20 33.09 13.93
CA SER A 82 13.85 33.52 12.57
C SER A 82 14.83 33.13 11.47
N LYS A 83 15.84 32.30 11.74
CA LYS A 83 16.89 31.86 10.80
C LYS A 83 17.57 30.57 11.24
N GLY A 84 18.37 30.00 10.34
CA GLY A 84 19.26 28.87 10.64
C GLY A 84 18.48 27.60 10.99
N MET A 85 17.32 27.36 10.36
CA MET A 85 16.58 26.14 10.53
C MET A 85 17.28 25.00 9.82
N VAL A 86 17.56 23.91 10.54
CA VAL A 86 18.16 22.69 10.01
C VAL A 86 17.45 21.48 10.61
N VAL A 87 17.14 20.52 9.75
CA VAL A 87 16.67 19.19 10.14
C VAL A 87 17.54 18.18 9.43
N SER A 88 18.11 17.23 10.18
CA SER A 88 18.88 16.11 9.64
C SER A 88 18.27 14.79 10.06
N LEU A 89 18.22 13.84 9.14
CA LEU A 89 17.67 12.51 9.34
C LEU A 89 18.66 11.46 8.87
N ASP A 90 19.05 10.58 9.76
CA ASP A 90 19.88 9.42 9.49
C ASP A 90 19.02 8.16 9.41
N PHE A 91 19.18 7.38 8.35
CA PHE A 91 18.48 6.11 8.17
C PHE A 91 19.34 5.11 7.38
N GLU A 92 18.95 3.86 7.45
CA GLU A 92 19.58 2.76 6.73
C GLU A 92 18.56 2.05 5.84
N LYS A 93 18.96 1.70 4.64
CA LYS A 93 18.18 0.85 3.74
C LYS A 93 19.08 -0.22 3.14
N ASP A 94 18.72 -1.48 3.41
CA ASP A 94 19.40 -2.66 2.86
C ASP A 94 20.92 -2.67 3.12
N GLY A 95 21.32 -2.21 4.32
CA GLY A 95 22.72 -2.16 4.75
C GLY A 95 23.48 -0.92 4.31
N VAL A 96 22.86 0.00 3.57
CA VAL A 96 23.45 1.28 3.13
C VAL A 96 22.96 2.39 4.05
N ALA A 97 23.89 3.21 4.55
CA ALA A 97 23.58 4.37 5.37
C ALA A 97 23.25 5.59 4.51
N TYR A 98 22.20 6.29 4.87
CA TYR A 98 21.72 7.51 4.21
C TYR A 98 21.54 8.62 5.23
N ARG A 99 21.84 9.86 4.81
CA ARG A 99 21.53 11.07 5.57
C ARG A 99 20.89 12.11 4.67
N ILE A 100 19.82 12.73 5.16
CA ILE A 100 19.17 13.87 4.52
C ILE A 100 19.33 15.07 5.44
N GLU A 101 19.90 16.15 4.95
CA GLU A 101 19.97 17.42 5.66
C GLU A 101 19.17 18.48 4.90
N ARG A 102 18.25 19.11 5.59
CA ARG A 102 17.37 20.11 5.01
C ARG A 102 17.36 21.37 5.84
N GLY A 103 17.69 22.48 5.20
CA GLY A 103 17.74 23.77 5.85
C GLY A 103 16.81 24.80 5.26
N ARG A 104 16.56 25.84 6.05
CA ARG A 104 15.85 27.05 5.60
C ARG A 104 16.40 28.28 6.31
N SER A 105 16.58 29.36 5.51
CA SER A 105 17.30 30.57 5.94
C SER A 105 18.71 30.29 6.46
N PRO A 106 19.63 29.76 5.63
CA PRO A 106 19.52 29.52 4.17
C PRO A 106 18.76 28.26 3.77
N THR A 107 18.22 28.25 2.55
CA THR A 107 17.54 27.07 1.99
C THR A 107 18.59 26.14 1.34
N PHE A 108 18.61 24.89 1.76
CA PHE A 108 19.41 23.85 1.14
C PHE A 108 18.74 22.48 1.33
N LEU A 109 19.10 21.53 0.47
CA LEU A 109 18.83 20.11 0.59
C LEU A 109 20.09 19.35 0.21
N LYS A 110 20.60 18.56 1.15
CA LYS A 110 21.77 17.69 0.97
C LYS A 110 21.35 16.26 1.21
N PHE A 111 21.90 15.37 0.40
CA PHE A 111 21.65 13.95 0.49
C PHE A 111 22.98 13.19 0.48
N TYR A 112 23.17 12.30 1.44
CA TYR A 112 24.40 11.55 1.64
C TYR A 112 24.12 10.06 1.53
N ILE A 113 25.05 9.34 0.89
CA ILE A 113 25.11 7.88 0.85
C ILE A 113 26.45 7.45 1.43
N ASN A 114 26.43 6.67 2.51
CA ASN A 114 27.64 6.25 3.23
C ASN A 114 28.56 7.45 3.57
N ASP A 115 27.98 8.52 4.11
CA ASP A 115 28.63 9.80 4.46
C ASP A 115 29.23 10.58 3.28
N GLN A 116 29.02 10.14 2.03
CA GLN A 116 29.39 10.90 0.84
C GLN A 116 28.21 11.72 0.33
N GLU A 117 28.39 13.06 0.25
CA GLU A 117 27.38 13.95 -0.31
C GLU A 117 27.17 13.62 -1.80
N GLN A 118 25.93 13.43 -2.20
CA GLN A 118 25.57 13.20 -3.60
C GLN A 118 25.35 14.56 -4.25
N ASP A 119 26.29 14.96 -5.10
CA ASP A 119 26.15 16.16 -5.91
C ASP A 119 25.03 15.96 -6.94
N ALA A 120 24.12 16.93 -7.05
CA ALA A 120 23.24 17.01 -8.20
C ALA A 120 24.13 17.24 -9.44
N GLU A 121 24.08 16.37 -10.43
CA GLU A 121 24.94 16.36 -11.63
C GLU A 121 24.97 17.65 -12.47
N ASP A 122 24.40 18.74 -11.99
CA ASP A 122 24.35 20.00 -12.71
C ASP A 122 24.62 21.17 -11.73
N GLU A 123 25.78 21.81 -11.88
CA GLU A 123 26.23 22.99 -11.11
C GLU A 123 25.35 24.24 -11.30
N SER A 124 24.28 24.16 -12.06
CA SER A 124 23.33 25.27 -12.21
C SER A 124 22.37 25.34 -11.04
N GLN A 125 22.70 26.23 -10.09
CA GLN A 125 21.83 26.77 -9.05
C GLN A 125 20.59 25.92 -8.66
N GLY A 126 20.81 24.96 -7.74
CA GLY A 126 19.73 24.59 -6.81
C GLY A 126 18.63 23.73 -7.37
N ASP A 127 18.90 22.70 -8.14
CA ASP A 127 17.85 21.73 -8.49
C ASP A 127 17.64 20.70 -7.38
N SER A 128 17.11 21.21 -6.24
CA SER A 128 16.62 20.39 -5.14
C SER A 128 15.49 19.43 -5.57
N ARG A 129 14.98 19.54 -6.80
CA ARG A 129 13.94 18.66 -7.35
C ARG A 129 14.50 17.28 -7.66
N LYS A 130 15.63 17.18 -8.38
CA LYS A 130 16.27 15.90 -8.69
C LYS A 130 16.68 15.17 -7.42
N THR A 131 17.26 15.89 -6.45
CA THR A 131 17.59 15.32 -5.14
C THR A 131 16.33 14.83 -4.41
N GLN A 132 15.22 15.60 -4.47
CA GLN A 132 13.94 15.17 -3.89
C GLN A 132 13.35 13.97 -4.62
N GLU A 133 13.44 13.91 -5.93
CA GLU A 133 13.00 12.76 -6.73
C GLU A 133 13.81 11.52 -6.34
N ALA A 134 15.14 11.61 -6.25
CA ALA A 134 15.98 10.51 -5.78
C ALA A 134 15.62 10.03 -4.36
N ILE A 135 15.29 10.95 -3.45
CA ILE A 135 14.80 10.61 -2.11
C ILE A 135 13.43 9.90 -2.20
N ASN A 136 12.50 10.41 -3.02
CA ASN A 136 11.18 9.80 -3.19
C ASN A 136 11.28 8.38 -3.76
N ASP A 137 12.13 8.18 -4.76
CA ASP A 137 12.38 6.87 -5.38
C ASP A 137 13.02 5.90 -4.37
N LEU A 138 13.96 6.41 -3.56
CA LEU A 138 14.56 5.61 -2.49
C LEU A 138 13.54 5.18 -1.44
N LEU A 139 12.63 6.08 -1.04
CA LEU A 139 11.57 5.77 -0.06
C LEU A 139 10.49 4.87 -0.66
N GLY A 140 10.20 5.04 -1.95
CA GLY A 140 9.11 4.34 -2.66
C GLY A 140 7.72 4.68 -2.12
N MET A 141 7.59 5.72 -1.29
CA MET A 141 6.37 6.07 -0.56
C MET A 141 6.05 7.56 -0.76
N SER A 142 4.83 7.89 -1.15
CA SER A 142 4.37 9.27 -1.25
C SER A 142 4.18 9.91 0.15
N HIS A 143 4.19 11.24 0.20
CA HIS A 143 3.91 11.97 1.44
C HIS A 143 2.51 11.67 2.00
N ASP A 144 1.51 11.49 1.13
CA ASP A 144 0.16 11.15 1.58
C ASP A 144 0.10 9.73 2.15
N MET A 145 0.78 8.78 1.52
CA MET A 145 0.90 7.43 2.08
C MET A 145 1.60 7.45 3.44
N PHE A 146 2.69 8.22 3.57
CA PHE A 146 3.40 8.38 4.84
C PHE A 146 2.49 8.86 5.98
N LYS A 147 1.57 9.82 5.71
CA LYS A 147 0.58 10.29 6.67
C LYS A 147 -0.37 9.20 7.15
N HIS A 148 -0.69 8.25 6.29
CA HIS A 148 -1.68 7.21 6.59
C HIS A 148 -1.11 5.93 7.18
N ILE A 149 0.20 5.66 7.02
CA ILE A 149 0.80 4.40 7.51
C ILE A 149 1.95 4.59 8.49
N VAL A 150 2.55 5.78 8.58
CA VAL A 150 3.69 6.05 9.47
C VAL A 150 3.39 7.15 10.49
N ALA A 151 2.73 8.24 10.08
CA ALA A 151 2.55 9.44 10.89
C ALA A 151 1.06 9.72 11.17
N LEU A 152 0.44 8.85 11.96
CA LEU A 152 -0.98 8.91 12.27
C LEU A 152 -1.27 10.02 13.27
N ASN A 153 -2.22 10.89 12.96
CA ASN A 153 -2.51 12.06 13.77
C ASN A 153 -3.97 12.53 13.63
N THR A 154 -4.39 13.44 14.50
CA THR A 154 -5.76 13.97 14.53
C THR A 154 -5.97 15.22 13.68
N TYR A 155 -4.92 15.82 13.15
CA TYR A 155 -4.95 17.12 12.43
C TYR A 155 -4.69 17.01 10.93
N SER A 156 -4.23 15.87 10.44
CA SER A 156 -4.24 15.56 9.01
C SER A 156 -5.64 15.14 8.59
N GLU A 157 -6.00 15.45 7.34
CA GLU A 157 -7.27 15.00 6.80
C GLU A 157 -7.32 13.46 6.78
N PRO A 158 -8.30 12.84 7.48
CA PRO A 158 -8.43 11.40 7.49
C PRO A 158 -8.72 10.87 6.08
N PHE A 159 -8.22 9.68 5.77
CA PHE A 159 -8.41 9.05 4.45
C PHE A 159 -9.87 9.07 3.99
N LEU A 160 -10.82 8.71 4.86
CA LEU A 160 -12.25 8.65 4.53
C LEU A 160 -12.93 10.02 4.39
N ALA A 161 -12.29 11.09 4.85
CA ALA A 161 -12.77 12.46 4.68
C ALA A 161 -12.23 13.10 3.38
N MET A 162 -11.22 12.50 2.76
CA MET A 162 -10.62 12.99 1.52
C MET A 162 -11.59 12.87 0.34
N ARG A 163 -11.33 13.62 -0.72
CA ARG A 163 -12.07 13.49 -1.98
C ARG A 163 -11.86 12.10 -2.58
N THR A 164 -12.88 11.56 -3.23
CA THR A 164 -12.85 10.21 -3.82
C THR A 164 -11.64 9.99 -4.76
N ASN A 165 -11.27 11.00 -5.54
CA ASN A 165 -10.10 10.89 -6.41
C ASN A 165 -8.78 10.77 -5.64
N ASP A 166 -8.66 11.47 -4.52
CA ASP A 166 -7.46 11.43 -3.67
C ASP A 166 -7.39 10.10 -2.91
N GLN A 167 -8.54 9.62 -2.39
CA GLN A 167 -8.66 8.28 -1.82
C GLN A 167 -8.24 7.21 -2.82
N ARG A 168 -8.73 7.31 -4.05
CA ARG A 168 -8.42 6.39 -5.12
C ARG A 168 -6.93 6.34 -5.43
N ALA A 169 -6.27 7.49 -5.51
CA ALA A 169 -4.83 7.58 -5.75
C ALA A 169 -4.01 6.87 -4.65
N ILE A 170 -4.40 7.05 -3.38
CA ILE A 170 -3.77 6.37 -2.24
C ILE A 170 -3.98 4.86 -2.33
N ILE A 171 -5.19 4.40 -2.61
CA ILE A 171 -5.49 2.97 -2.70
C ILE A 171 -4.80 2.35 -3.92
N GLU A 172 -4.76 3.01 -5.06
CA GLU A 172 -4.03 2.52 -6.24
C GLU A 172 -2.53 2.38 -5.94
N GLN A 173 -1.93 3.31 -5.21
CA GLN A 173 -0.56 3.18 -4.74
C GLN A 173 -0.42 2.04 -3.73
N LEU A 174 -1.31 1.97 -2.75
CA LEU A 174 -1.30 0.92 -1.72
C LEU A 174 -1.37 -0.49 -2.31
N LEU A 175 -2.23 -0.70 -3.31
CA LEU A 175 -2.41 -2.00 -3.96
C LEU A 175 -1.35 -2.32 -5.01
N GLY A 176 -0.38 -1.44 -5.25
CA GLY A 176 0.67 -1.64 -6.24
C GLY A 176 0.25 -1.40 -7.69
N ILE A 177 -0.90 -0.75 -7.90
CA ILE A 177 -1.43 -0.46 -9.25
C ILE A 177 -0.58 0.59 -9.96
N THR A 178 -0.01 1.54 -9.23
CA THR A 178 0.90 2.56 -9.76
C THR A 178 2.13 1.96 -10.43
N ILE A 179 2.63 0.83 -9.91
CA ILE A 179 3.72 0.08 -10.52
C ILE A 179 3.36 -0.38 -11.94
N LEU A 180 2.10 -0.77 -12.17
CA LEU A 180 1.65 -1.13 -13.52
C LEU A 180 1.72 0.06 -14.48
N SER A 181 1.39 1.25 -14.01
CA SER A 181 1.45 2.49 -14.80
C SER A 181 2.91 2.87 -15.12
N GLU A 182 3.81 2.79 -14.15
CA GLU A 182 5.24 3.01 -14.33
C GLU A 182 5.84 2.01 -15.33
N LYS A 183 5.50 0.71 -15.18
CA LYS A 183 5.93 -0.33 -16.13
C LYS A 183 5.34 -0.12 -17.52
N ALA A 184 4.09 0.39 -17.60
CA ALA A 184 3.45 0.72 -18.87
C ALA A 184 4.16 1.88 -19.58
N GLU A 185 4.58 2.91 -18.87
CA GLU A 185 5.34 4.03 -19.47
C GLU A 185 6.71 3.56 -19.96
N ALA A 186 7.44 2.78 -19.16
CA ALA A 186 8.71 2.18 -19.60
C ALA A 186 8.53 1.30 -20.84
N LEU A 187 7.44 0.52 -20.88
CA LEU A 187 7.13 -0.35 -22.02
C LEU A 187 6.73 0.44 -23.27
N LYS A 188 6.05 1.58 -23.13
CA LYS A 188 5.76 2.47 -24.28
C LYS A 188 7.05 2.98 -24.94
N GLU A 189 8.03 3.33 -24.14
CA GLU A 189 9.33 3.75 -24.66
C GLU A 189 10.02 2.61 -25.41
N GLN A 190 10.02 1.40 -24.85
CA GLN A 190 10.57 0.22 -25.53
C GLN A 190 9.85 -0.09 -26.84
N ILE A 191 8.51 0.08 -26.88
CA ILE A 191 7.72 -0.08 -28.11
C ILE A 191 8.13 0.97 -29.16
N ARG A 192 8.39 2.21 -28.73
CA ARG A 192 8.89 3.27 -29.62
C ARG A 192 10.24 2.89 -30.23
N GLU A 193 11.20 2.47 -29.40
CA GLU A 193 12.52 2.02 -29.86
C GLU A 193 12.42 0.81 -30.80
N THR A 194 11.56 -0.15 -30.48
CA THR A 194 11.32 -1.32 -31.34
C THR A 194 10.73 -0.89 -32.69
N LYS A 195 9.76 0.05 -32.73
CA LYS A 195 9.20 0.59 -33.96
C LYS A 195 10.26 1.37 -34.79
N GLU A 196 11.11 2.13 -34.15
CA GLU A 196 12.22 2.80 -34.81
C GLU A 196 13.20 1.79 -35.42
N SER A 197 13.53 0.71 -34.68
CA SER A 197 14.37 -0.38 -35.18
C SER A 197 13.76 -1.11 -36.37
N ILE A 198 12.44 -1.39 -36.32
CA ILE A 198 11.70 -1.96 -37.46
C ILE A 198 11.83 -1.05 -38.69
N THR A 199 11.67 0.25 -38.48
CA THR A 199 11.79 1.23 -39.56
C THR A 199 13.20 1.25 -40.16
N GLN A 200 14.23 1.23 -39.32
CA GLN A 200 15.63 1.21 -39.77
C GLN A 200 15.95 -0.06 -40.55
N GLU A 201 15.54 -1.23 -40.06
CA GLU A 201 15.77 -2.49 -40.78
C GLU A 201 15.00 -2.56 -42.10
N THR A 202 13.77 -2.05 -42.10
CA THR A 202 12.97 -1.93 -43.34
C THR A 202 13.66 -1.02 -44.35
N LEU A 203 14.20 0.12 -43.91
CA LEU A 203 14.96 1.03 -44.80
C LEU A 203 16.24 0.41 -45.35
N LYS A 204 16.95 -0.43 -44.56
CA LYS A 204 18.10 -1.19 -45.05
C LYS A 204 17.69 -2.19 -46.13
N ILE A 205 16.58 -2.90 -45.89
CA ILE A 205 16.00 -3.83 -46.86
C ILE A 205 15.63 -3.11 -48.16
N ASP A 206 14.98 -1.94 -48.03
CA ASP A 206 14.63 -1.14 -49.19
C ASP A 206 15.87 -0.59 -49.96
N ALA A 207 16.93 -0.26 -49.22
CA ALA A 207 18.20 0.15 -49.83
C ALA A 207 18.87 -1.00 -50.60
N ILE A 208 18.84 -2.23 -50.00
CA ILE A 208 19.33 -3.44 -50.66
C ILE A 208 18.54 -3.72 -51.94
N ASN A 209 17.22 -3.67 -51.86
CA ASN A 209 16.35 -3.85 -53.02
C ASN A 209 16.67 -2.87 -54.17
N LYS A 210 17.01 -1.64 -53.83
CA LYS A 210 17.40 -0.62 -54.83
C LYS A 210 18.79 -0.80 -55.40
N ALA A 211 19.70 -1.41 -54.64
CA ALA A 211 21.09 -1.67 -55.11
C ALA A 211 21.17 -2.85 -56.09
N ASN A 212 20.13 -3.64 -56.14
CA ASN A 212 20.14 -4.95 -56.79
C ASN A 212 19.79 -4.92 -58.29
N SER A 213 19.63 -3.75 -58.87
CA SER A 213 19.21 -3.61 -60.27
C SER A 213 20.24 -3.97 -61.35
N HIS A 214 21.06 -5.04 -61.16
CA HIS A 214 22.13 -5.25 -62.19
C HIS A 214 22.57 -6.70 -62.44
N ILE A 215 21.71 -7.68 -62.39
CA ILE A 215 22.19 -9.07 -62.67
C ILE A 215 21.26 -9.90 -63.52
N GLU A 216 21.18 -9.65 -64.81
CA GLU A 216 20.39 -10.44 -65.75
C GLU A 216 20.83 -11.91 -65.94
N GLU A 217 22.10 -12.23 -65.63
CA GLU A 217 22.67 -13.57 -65.86
C GLU A 217 22.17 -14.68 -64.94
N THR A 218 21.54 -14.31 -63.83
CA THR A 218 21.08 -15.29 -62.85
C THR A 218 19.63 -15.81 -63.06
N ILE A 219 18.90 -15.23 -64.02
CA ILE A 219 17.45 -15.51 -64.26
C ILE A 219 17.15 -16.99 -64.48
N ASN A 220 17.97 -17.66 -65.30
CA ASN A 220 17.69 -19.07 -65.62
C ASN A 220 17.98 -20.02 -64.45
N SER A 221 18.97 -19.75 -63.64
CA SER A 221 19.27 -20.49 -62.40
C SER A 221 18.22 -20.26 -61.33
N LEU A 222 17.66 -19.07 -61.28
CA LEU A 222 16.62 -18.70 -60.33
C LEU A 222 15.25 -19.30 -60.64
N ARG A 223 14.85 -19.48 -61.89
CA ARG A 223 13.63 -20.19 -62.25
C ARG A 223 13.62 -21.67 -61.77
N THR A 224 14.76 -22.32 -61.83
CA THR A 224 14.91 -23.67 -61.27
C THR A 224 14.79 -23.66 -59.75
N LYS A 225 15.38 -22.65 -59.09
CA LYS A 225 15.29 -22.44 -57.66
C LYS A 225 13.87 -22.07 -57.22
N GLN A 226 13.15 -21.29 -58.00
CA GLN A 226 11.74 -20.95 -57.78
C GLN A 226 10.84 -22.19 -57.71
N SER A 227 11.01 -23.11 -58.66
CA SER A 227 10.26 -24.36 -58.69
C SER A 227 10.51 -25.22 -57.45
N ALA A 228 11.79 -25.38 -57.05
CA ALA A 228 12.17 -26.13 -55.86
C ALA A 228 11.65 -25.47 -54.56
N TRP A 229 11.68 -24.14 -54.52
CA TRP A 229 11.16 -23.36 -53.37
C TRP A 229 9.64 -23.51 -53.22
N ASN A 230 8.88 -23.44 -54.32
CA ASN A 230 7.44 -23.63 -54.32
C ASN A 230 7.04 -25.03 -53.82
N ALA A 231 7.74 -26.05 -54.21
CA ALA A 231 7.53 -27.41 -53.72
C ALA A 231 7.77 -27.53 -52.21
N LYS A 232 8.82 -26.89 -51.71
CA LYS A 232 9.16 -26.88 -50.30
C LYS A 232 8.13 -26.07 -49.47
N LYS A 233 7.69 -24.91 -49.98
CA LYS A 233 6.65 -24.07 -49.34
C LYS A 233 5.37 -24.87 -49.10
N GLN A 234 4.91 -25.62 -50.09
CA GLN A 234 3.72 -26.48 -50.01
C GLN A 234 3.88 -27.55 -48.90
N GLN A 235 5.06 -28.11 -48.78
CA GLN A 235 5.35 -29.14 -47.76
C GLN A 235 5.37 -28.53 -46.34
N ASP A 236 5.96 -27.35 -46.18
CA ASP A 236 6.05 -26.64 -44.88
C ASP A 236 4.66 -26.15 -44.42
N LEU A 237 3.83 -25.64 -45.35
CA LEU A 237 2.45 -25.23 -45.07
C LEU A 237 1.62 -26.43 -44.57
N ALA A 238 1.75 -27.58 -45.21
CA ALA A 238 1.04 -28.79 -44.79
C ALA A 238 1.42 -29.20 -43.34
N LYS A 239 2.71 -29.07 -42.96
CA LYS A 239 3.16 -29.36 -41.59
C LYS A 239 2.63 -28.39 -40.56
N LEU A 240 2.67 -27.07 -40.88
CA LEU A 240 2.16 -26.02 -39.99
C LEU A 240 0.63 -26.16 -39.81
N GLN A 241 -0.10 -26.42 -40.89
CA GLN A 241 -1.54 -26.67 -40.84
C GLN A 241 -1.89 -27.91 -40.02
N GLN A 242 -1.08 -28.99 -40.12
CA GLN A 242 -1.25 -30.17 -39.29
C GLN A 242 -1.03 -29.81 -37.81
N GLY A 243 0.05 -29.12 -37.46
CA GLY A 243 0.33 -28.71 -36.09
C GLY A 243 -0.75 -27.78 -35.50
N LEU A 244 -1.31 -26.89 -36.34
CA LEU A 244 -2.43 -26.03 -35.96
C LEU A 244 -3.70 -26.86 -35.66
N THR A 245 -4.02 -27.84 -36.52
CA THR A 245 -5.18 -28.74 -36.35
C THR A 245 -5.07 -29.57 -35.07
N GLU A 246 -3.85 -29.96 -34.68
CA GLU A 246 -3.59 -30.70 -33.46
C GLU A 246 -3.82 -29.83 -32.19
N LEU A 247 -3.63 -28.52 -32.28
CA LEU A 247 -3.82 -27.59 -31.14
C LEU A 247 -5.22 -26.96 -31.09
N GLU A 248 -5.91 -26.80 -32.22
CA GLU A 248 -7.24 -26.16 -32.28
C GLU A 248 -8.38 -27.01 -31.68
N HIS A 249 -8.10 -28.23 -31.19
CA HIS A 249 -9.12 -29.07 -30.55
C HIS A 249 -9.59 -28.51 -29.19
N LEU A 250 -8.84 -27.59 -28.59
CA LEU A 250 -9.18 -26.96 -27.32
C LEU A 250 -9.69 -25.55 -27.57
N ASP A 251 -10.90 -25.28 -27.10
CA ASP A 251 -11.46 -23.91 -27.05
C ASP A 251 -10.74 -23.11 -25.96
N ILE A 252 -9.68 -22.42 -26.37
CA ILE A 252 -8.82 -21.68 -25.45
C ILE A 252 -9.48 -20.42 -24.91
N ASP A 253 -10.43 -19.85 -25.65
CA ASP A 253 -11.17 -18.67 -25.16
C ASP A 253 -12.14 -19.09 -24.06
N ALA A 254 -12.80 -20.24 -24.23
CA ALA A 254 -13.60 -20.85 -23.17
C ALA A 254 -12.75 -21.26 -21.96
N GLU A 255 -11.56 -21.79 -22.20
CA GLU A 255 -10.61 -22.15 -21.14
C GLU A 255 -10.13 -20.92 -20.35
N LEU A 256 -9.80 -19.83 -21.02
CA LEU A 256 -9.44 -18.56 -20.38
C LEU A 256 -10.62 -17.98 -19.59
N GLU A 257 -11.82 -18.02 -20.15
CA GLU A 257 -13.05 -17.64 -19.44
C GLU A 257 -13.26 -18.49 -18.19
N ASN A 258 -12.97 -19.79 -18.28
CA ASN A 258 -13.06 -20.71 -17.15
C ASN A 258 -12.00 -20.37 -16.08
N HIS A 259 -10.79 -19.99 -16.47
CA HIS A 259 -9.78 -19.51 -15.55
C HIS A 259 -10.19 -18.19 -14.87
N GLU A 260 -10.82 -17.29 -15.60
CA GLU A 260 -11.38 -16.06 -15.03
C GLU A 260 -12.50 -16.36 -14.04
N LYS A 261 -13.42 -17.25 -14.42
CA LYS A 261 -14.46 -17.76 -13.52
C LYS A 261 -13.86 -18.47 -12.30
N LEU A 262 -12.81 -19.26 -12.50
CA LEU A 262 -12.11 -19.94 -11.42
C LEU A 262 -11.41 -18.97 -10.48
N ALA A 263 -10.82 -17.89 -11.00
CA ALA A 263 -10.23 -16.83 -10.20
C ALA A 263 -11.30 -16.14 -9.34
N ASN A 264 -12.40 -15.74 -9.97
CA ASN A 264 -13.54 -15.15 -9.28
C ASN A 264 -14.14 -16.10 -8.23
N TRP A 265 -14.32 -17.36 -8.59
CA TRP A 265 -14.79 -18.39 -7.67
C TRP A 265 -13.84 -18.54 -6.48
N THR A 266 -12.52 -18.54 -6.73
CA THR A 266 -11.49 -18.68 -5.70
C THR A 266 -11.48 -17.48 -4.74
N GLU A 267 -11.70 -16.28 -5.25
CA GLU A 267 -11.83 -15.06 -4.44
C GLU A 267 -13.08 -15.09 -3.55
N LEU A 268 -14.20 -15.49 -4.14
CA LEU A 268 -15.46 -15.65 -3.40
C LEU A 268 -15.35 -16.75 -2.34
N ASP A 269 -14.71 -17.87 -2.66
CA ASP A 269 -14.47 -18.97 -1.73
C ASP A 269 -13.57 -18.54 -0.56
N LYS A 270 -12.50 -17.78 -0.85
CA LYS A 270 -11.64 -17.20 0.18
C LYS A 270 -12.41 -16.20 1.05
N ALA A 271 -13.19 -15.32 0.43
CA ALA A 271 -14.01 -14.37 1.14
C ALA A 271 -15.02 -15.08 2.04
N LYS A 272 -15.71 -16.10 1.51
CA LYS A 272 -16.66 -16.94 2.27
C LYS A 272 -15.96 -17.66 3.44
N THR A 273 -14.77 -18.19 3.18
CA THR A 273 -13.96 -18.87 4.21
C THR A 273 -13.50 -17.90 5.31
N ALA A 274 -13.06 -16.69 4.92
CA ALA A 274 -12.66 -15.65 5.86
C ALA A 274 -13.82 -15.20 6.74
N LEU A 275 -14.98 -14.94 6.12
CA LEU A 275 -16.20 -14.56 6.85
C LEU A 275 -16.69 -15.68 7.78
N ASN A 276 -16.59 -16.95 7.37
CA ASN A 276 -16.93 -18.07 8.24
C ASN A 276 -16.01 -18.17 9.46
N LYS A 277 -14.71 -17.91 9.26
CA LYS A 277 -13.75 -17.86 10.36
C LYS A 277 -14.03 -16.71 11.32
N GLU A 278 -14.34 -15.54 10.77
CA GLU A 278 -14.69 -14.35 11.55
C GLU A 278 -15.98 -14.56 12.32
N LYS A 279 -17.01 -15.13 11.67
CA LYS A 279 -18.24 -15.55 12.33
C LYS A 279 -17.95 -16.39 13.57
N SER A 280 -17.10 -17.41 13.41
CA SER A 280 -16.74 -18.30 14.52
C SER A 280 -16.07 -17.55 15.69
N THR A 281 -15.23 -16.54 15.38
CA THR A 281 -14.59 -15.72 16.43
C THR A 281 -15.57 -14.78 17.13
N LEU A 282 -16.50 -14.19 16.36
CA LEU A 282 -17.53 -13.32 16.89
C LEU A 282 -18.58 -14.09 17.70
N ASP A 283 -18.96 -15.30 17.28
CA ASP A 283 -19.81 -16.19 18.04
C ASP A 283 -19.20 -16.48 19.44
N ALA A 284 -17.88 -16.75 19.47
CA ALA A 284 -17.17 -16.97 20.72
C ALA A 284 -17.10 -15.70 21.59
N ALA A 285 -16.83 -14.54 20.95
CA ALA A 285 -16.79 -13.26 21.64
C ALA A 285 -18.16 -12.86 22.21
N LEU A 286 -19.22 -13.09 21.46
CA LEU A 286 -20.60 -12.83 21.91
C LEU A 286 -20.94 -13.67 23.14
N LEU A 287 -20.58 -14.95 23.10
CA LEU A 287 -20.77 -15.84 24.25
C LEU A 287 -20.03 -15.36 25.52
N GLN A 288 -18.83 -14.78 25.36
CA GLN A 288 -18.08 -14.19 26.47
C GLN A 288 -18.70 -12.87 26.95
N ALA A 289 -19.12 -12.03 26.01
CA ALA A 289 -19.81 -10.78 26.32
C ALA A 289 -21.09 -11.03 27.10
N ASP A 290 -21.92 -12.00 26.68
CA ASP A 290 -23.12 -12.42 27.38
C ASP A 290 -22.85 -12.86 28.83
N LYS A 291 -21.80 -13.65 29.00
CA LYS A 291 -21.39 -14.09 30.35
C LYS A 291 -20.95 -12.92 31.22
N ARG A 292 -20.26 -11.94 30.63
CA ARG A 292 -19.79 -10.76 31.36
C ARG A 292 -20.93 -9.84 31.78
N VAL A 293 -21.86 -9.56 30.86
CA VAL A 293 -23.06 -8.77 31.17
C VAL A 293 -23.82 -9.42 32.31
N LYS A 294 -24.14 -10.73 32.19
CA LYS A 294 -24.87 -11.48 33.24
C LYS A 294 -24.15 -11.47 34.59
N LYS A 295 -22.82 -11.48 34.56
CA LYS A 295 -22.00 -11.40 35.80
C LYS A 295 -22.13 -10.03 36.45
N ILE A 296 -22.00 -8.96 35.64
CA ILE A 296 -22.07 -7.59 36.17
C ILE A 296 -23.51 -7.28 36.64
N GLU A 297 -24.52 -7.73 35.91
CA GLU A 297 -25.94 -7.65 36.34
C GLU A 297 -26.14 -8.28 37.69
N LYS A 298 -25.56 -9.47 37.88
CA LYS A 298 -25.60 -10.15 39.18
C LYS A 298 -24.85 -9.36 40.26
N ASP A 299 -23.62 -8.84 39.94
CA ASP A 299 -22.85 -8.01 40.86
C ASP A 299 -23.61 -6.74 41.29
N VAL A 300 -24.40 -6.14 40.37
CA VAL A 300 -25.26 -4.98 40.66
C VAL A 300 -26.39 -5.39 41.59
N LEU A 301 -27.07 -6.49 41.31
CA LEU A 301 -28.14 -7.03 42.17
C LEU A 301 -27.63 -7.37 43.57
N ASP A 302 -26.45 -8.03 43.66
CA ASP A 302 -25.81 -8.37 44.92
C ASP A 302 -25.39 -7.11 45.73
N LEU A 303 -25.08 -5.98 45.07
CA LEU A 303 -24.81 -4.69 45.70
C LEU A 303 -26.10 -3.92 46.14
N GLU A 304 -27.24 -4.18 45.51
CA GLU A 304 -28.51 -3.63 45.95
C GLU A 304 -28.93 -4.18 47.32
N ASP A 305 -28.55 -5.42 47.64
CA ASP A 305 -28.82 -6.07 48.94
C ASP A 305 -27.96 -5.56 50.13
N ALA A 306 -27.20 -4.51 49.91
CA ALA A 306 -26.50 -3.66 50.92
C ALA A 306 -25.47 -4.35 51.83
N THR A 307 -24.91 -5.48 51.44
CA THR A 307 -23.88 -6.17 52.24
C THR A 307 -22.59 -6.38 51.46
N CYS A 308 -21.43 -6.20 52.11
CA CYS A 308 -20.12 -6.50 51.54
C CYS A 308 -19.95 -8.01 51.27
N SER A 309 -19.71 -8.39 50.03
CA SER A 309 -19.54 -9.80 49.64
C SER A 309 -18.33 -10.50 50.29
N THR A 310 -17.38 -9.73 50.85
CA THR A 310 -16.15 -10.26 51.46
C THR A 310 -16.22 -10.36 52.98
N CYS A 311 -16.94 -9.49 53.69
CA CYS A 311 -16.95 -9.44 55.16
C CYS A 311 -18.35 -9.41 55.78
N GLY A 312 -19.44 -9.35 55.01
CA GLY A 312 -20.83 -9.44 55.48
C GLY A 312 -21.33 -8.19 56.24
N GLN A 313 -20.58 -7.10 56.30
CA GLN A 313 -21.01 -5.85 56.91
C GLN A 313 -21.79 -4.98 55.94
N ALA A 314 -22.79 -4.22 56.47
CA ALA A 314 -23.55 -3.25 55.69
C ALA A 314 -22.62 -2.14 55.14
N LEU A 315 -22.72 -1.89 53.87
CA LEU A 315 -21.98 -0.83 53.20
C LEU A 315 -22.55 0.55 53.58
N HIS A 316 -21.69 1.51 53.85
CA HIS A 316 -22.09 2.92 53.99
C HIS A 316 -22.75 3.40 52.69
N GLU A 317 -23.86 4.17 52.86
CA GLU A 317 -24.69 4.60 51.72
C GLU A 317 -23.88 5.26 50.61
N ASP A 318 -22.96 6.18 50.94
CA ASP A 318 -22.11 6.88 49.99
C ASP A 318 -21.19 5.92 49.20
N LYS A 319 -20.66 4.92 49.85
CA LYS A 319 -19.75 3.93 49.24
C LYS A 319 -20.51 2.90 48.40
N LYS A 320 -21.74 2.60 48.79
CA LYS A 320 -22.67 1.78 48.01
C LYS A 320 -23.05 2.46 46.73
N GLN A 321 -23.35 3.77 46.82
CA GLN A 321 -23.74 4.57 45.66
C GLN A 321 -22.61 4.71 44.67
N GLU A 322 -21.38 4.97 45.14
CA GLU A 322 -20.18 5.04 44.30
C GLU A 322 -19.89 3.70 43.59
N LEU A 323 -20.06 2.57 44.30
CA LEU A 323 -19.90 1.23 43.73
C LEU A 323 -21.00 0.87 42.75
N LEU A 324 -22.26 1.25 43.03
CA LEU A 324 -23.38 1.06 42.12
C LEU A 324 -23.23 1.90 40.85
N GLU A 325 -22.81 3.17 40.97
CA GLU A 325 -22.53 4.02 39.80
C GLU A 325 -21.38 3.47 38.96
N SER A 326 -20.30 2.98 39.63
CA SER A 326 -19.20 2.30 38.94
C SER A 326 -19.66 1.05 38.20
N LYS A 327 -20.45 0.21 38.88
CA LYS A 327 -20.96 -1.03 38.29
C LYS A 327 -22.02 -0.81 37.22
N ALA A 328 -22.85 0.23 37.38
CA ALA A 328 -23.79 0.65 36.35
C ALA A 328 -23.06 1.08 35.07
N LYS A 329 -21.95 1.82 35.25
CA LYS A 329 -21.09 2.20 34.13
C LYS A 329 -20.42 1.00 33.48
N ASP A 330 -19.87 0.07 34.28
CA ASP A 330 -19.29 -1.18 33.78
C ASP A 330 -20.33 -2.01 33.01
N LEU A 331 -21.61 -1.99 33.48
CA LEU A 331 -22.71 -2.67 32.82
C LEU A 331 -23.02 -2.03 31.48
N GLU A 332 -23.15 -0.69 31.47
CA GLU A 332 -23.43 0.07 30.24
C GLU A 332 -22.34 -0.17 29.18
N GLU A 333 -21.05 -0.11 29.61
CA GLU A 333 -19.90 -0.42 28.75
C GLU A 333 -19.93 -1.86 28.23
N SER A 334 -20.33 -2.81 29.11
CA SER A 334 -20.40 -4.23 28.73
C SER A 334 -21.55 -4.54 27.79
N ILE A 335 -22.70 -3.89 27.99
CA ILE A 335 -23.86 -3.98 27.08
C ILE A 335 -23.53 -3.35 25.74
N ALA A 336 -22.84 -2.18 25.76
CA ALA A 336 -22.36 -1.55 24.53
C ALA A 336 -21.42 -2.47 23.74
N TYR A 337 -20.47 -3.12 24.44
CA TYR A 337 -19.58 -4.11 23.83
C TYR A 337 -20.34 -5.32 23.27
N GLN A 338 -21.28 -5.88 24.03
CA GLN A 338 -22.13 -7.00 23.58
C GLN A 338 -22.91 -6.63 22.32
N THR A 339 -23.49 -5.42 22.32
CA THR A 339 -24.25 -4.90 21.18
C THR A 339 -23.34 -4.72 19.96
N ASP A 340 -22.12 -4.21 20.17
CA ASP A 340 -21.12 -4.06 19.15
C ASP A 340 -20.75 -5.40 18.49
N VAL A 341 -20.44 -6.42 19.33
CA VAL A 341 -20.11 -7.76 18.83
C VAL A 341 -21.28 -8.37 18.06
N ASN A 342 -22.51 -8.21 18.57
CA ASN A 342 -23.70 -8.73 17.92
C ASN A 342 -23.99 -8.03 16.58
N THR A 343 -23.70 -6.74 16.52
CA THR A 343 -23.82 -5.97 15.29
C THR A 343 -22.85 -6.48 14.24
N LYS A 344 -21.57 -6.64 14.60
CA LYS A 344 -20.54 -7.21 13.72
C LYS A 344 -20.91 -8.61 13.23
N LEU A 345 -21.41 -9.45 14.15
CA LEU A 345 -21.88 -10.79 13.78
C LEU A 345 -22.98 -10.73 12.72
N THR A 346 -23.94 -9.81 12.90
CA THR A 346 -25.03 -9.60 11.95
C THR A 346 -24.51 -9.15 10.58
N GLU A 347 -23.49 -8.31 10.57
CA GLU A 347 -22.84 -7.83 9.33
C GLU A 347 -22.10 -8.95 8.60
N VAL A 348 -21.37 -9.76 9.35
CA VAL A 348 -20.70 -10.95 8.80
C VAL A 348 -21.70 -11.95 8.22
N LEU A 349 -22.84 -12.15 8.91
CA LEU A 349 -23.91 -13.01 8.41
C LEU A 349 -24.52 -12.47 7.10
N LYS A 350 -24.73 -11.16 7.01
CA LYS A 350 -25.16 -10.52 5.75
C LYS A 350 -24.12 -10.64 4.65
N GLY A 351 -22.84 -10.51 5.01
CA GLY A 351 -21.74 -10.75 4.07
C GLY A 351 -21.77 -12.17 3.51
N LEU A 352 -21.99 -13.16 4.36
CA LEU A 352 -22.14 -14.57 3.95
C LEU A 352 -23.38 -14.79 3.08
N GLU A 353 -24.49 -14.15 3.43
CA GLU A 353 -25.72 -14.21 2.65
C GLU A 353 -25.58 -13.55 1.28
N SER A 354 -24.82 -12.44 1.20
CA SER A 354 -24.54 -11.74 -0.07
C SER A 354 -23.67 -12.56 -1.03
N ILE A 355 -22.77 -13.40 -0.49
CA ILE A 355 -21.96 -14.31 -1.30
C ILE A 355 -22.80 -15.52 -1.74
N GLY A 356 -23.76 -15.93 -0.91
CA GLY A 356 -24.66 -17.05 -1.19
C GLY A 356 -23.94 -18.40 -1.29
N ASP A 357 -24.60 -19.34 -1.96
CA ASP A 357 -23.95 -20.60 -2.29
C ASP A 357 -23.11 -20.43 -3.56
N LEU A 358 -21.85 -20.84 -3.45
CA LEU A 358 -20.97 -20.83 -4.59
C LEU A 358 -21.36 -21.98 -5.55
N ASP A 359 -21.41 -21.67 -6.81
CA ASP A 359 -21.54 -22.67 -7.86
C ASP A 359 -20.40 -23.70 -7.79
N SER A 360 -20.55 -24.78 -8.49
CA SER A 360 -19.48 -25.76 -8.61
C SER A 360 -18.22 -25.10 -9.15
N LYS A 361 -17.10 -25.42 -8.51
CA LYS A 361 -15.78 -24.91 -8.93
C LYS A 361 -15.61 -25.11 -10.45
N PRO A 362 -15.34 -24.03 -11.19
CA PRO A 362 -15.08 -24.15 -12.62
C PRO A 362 -13.92 -25.10 -12.88
N ASN A 363 -14.07 -25.90 -13.89
CA ASN A 363 -13.06 -26.87 -14.28
C ASN A 363 -12.24 -26.28 -15.42
N THR A 364 -10.93 -26.32 -15.30
CA THR A 364 -9.99 -25.86 -16.31
C THR A 364 -9.17 -27.05 -16.80
N PHE A 365 -8.79 -27.03 -18.03
CA PHE A 365 -7.91 -28.01 -18.62
C PHE A 365 -6.47 -27.83 -18.14
N TYR A 366 -6.02 -26.57 -18.06
CA TYR A 366 -4.71 -26.21 -17.54
C TYR A 366 -4.75 -25.93 -16.05
N GLU A 367 -3.61 -26.11 -15.37
CA GLU A 367 -3.51 -25.80 -13.95
C GLU A 367 -3.52 -24.28 -13.70
N THR A 368 -2.96 -23.52 -14.63
CA THR A 368 -2.86 -22.08 -14.51
C THR A 368 -3.35 -21.35 -15.77
N ALA A 369 -3.93 -20.17 -15.58
CA ALA A 369 -4.27 -19.27 -16.68
C ALA A 369 -3.05 -18.95 -17.57
N LYS A 370 -1.85 -18.98 -16.98
CA LYS A 370 -0.61 -18.75 -17.70
C LYS A 370 -0.39 -19.83 -18.77
N GLU A 371 -0.62 -21.08 -18.43
CA GLU A 371 -0.50 -22.19 -19.39
C GLU A 371 -1.54 -22.08 -20.52
N ALA A 372 -2.76 -21.68 -20.18
CA ALA A 372 -3.79 -21.41 -21.18
C ALA A 372 -3.39 -20.24 -22.11
N TYR A 373 -2.82 -19.17 -21.56
CA TYR A 373 -2.26 -18.07 -22.37
C TYR A 373 -1.06 -18.52 -23.20
N GLU A 374 -0.20 -19.38 -22.66
CA GLU A 374 0.92 -19.95 -23.40
C GLU A 374 0.41 -20.82 -24.56
N HIS A 375 -0.66 -21.60 -24.35
CA HIS A 375 -1.32 -22.34 -25.43
C HIS A 375 -1.92 -21.41 -26.48
N ARG A 376 -2.68 -20.38 -26.05
CA ARG A 376 -3.23 -19.36 -26.97
C ARG A 376 -2.12 -18.73 -27.80
N ASN A 377 -1.04 -18.30 -27.13
CA ASN A 377 0.11 -17.72 -27.81
C ASN A 377 0.73 -18.71 -28.81
N ASN A 378 0.77 -20.01 -28.48
CA ASN A 378 1.26 -21.03 -29.40
C ASN A 378 0.35 -21.20 -30.62
N VAL A 379 -0.97 -21.23 -30.41
CA VAL A 379 -1.96 -21.26 -31.51
C VAL A 379 -1.84 -19.99 -32.36
N ASP A 380 -1.78 -18.82 -31.73
CA ASP A 380 -1.66 -17.54 -32.42
C ASP A 380 -0.32 -17.44 -33.17
N ASN A 381 0.77 -17.93 -32.58
CA ASN A 381 2.07 -18.02 -33.24
C ASN A 381 2.05 -18.98 -34.44
N LEU A 382 1.37 -20.14 -34.32
CA LEU A 382 1.20 -21.08 -35.44
C LEU A 382 0.28 -20.49 -36.51
N LYS A 383 -0.82 -19.80 -36.13
CA LYS A 383 -1.67 -19.07 -37.07
C LYS A 383 -0.88 -17.96 -37.78
N ALA A 384 -0.12 -17.19 -37.02
CA ALA A 384 0.79 -16.19 -37.60
C ALA A 384 1.85 -16.86 -38.50
N ALA A 385 2.38 -18.02 -38.12
CA ALA A 385 3.34 -18.75 -38.93
C ALA A 385 2.70 -19.34 -40.21
N VAL A 386 1.46 -19.85 -40.14
CA VAL A 386 0.70 -20.30 -41.33
C VAL A 386 0.42 -19.11 -42.25
N ILE A 387 -0.06 -17.96 -41.70
CA ILE A 387 -0.30 -16.73 -42.45
C ILE A 387 1.04 -16.23 -43.05
N SER A 388 2.06 -16.13 -42.23
CA SER A 388 3.40 -15.73 -42.65
C SER A 388 3.96 -16.64 -43.72
N LYS A 389 3.74 -17.97 -43.58
CA LYS A 389 4.19 -18.95 -44.59
C LYS A 389 3.32 -18.94 -45.85
N THR A 390 2.02 -18.63 -45.72
CA THR A 390 1.11 -18.44 -46.85
C THR A 390 1.44 -17.16 -47.61
N ASP A 391 1.68 -16.07 -46.84
CA ASP A 391 2.03 -14.74 -47.37
C ASP A 391 3.52 -14.63 -47.70
N GLU A 392 4.31 -15.67 -47.32
CA GLU A 392 5.74 -15.72 -47.66
C GLU A 392 5.88 -15.55 -49.17
N THR A 393 6.31 -14.38 -49.52
CA THR A 393 6.56 -14.09 -50.93
C THR A 393 7.68 -14.96 -51.45
N ASP A 394 7.48 -15.48 -52.61
CA ASP A 394 8.50 -16.26 -53.30
C ASP A 394 9.79 -15.43 -53.46
N PRO A 395 10.89 -15.79 -52.77
CA PRO A 395 12.12 -15.02 -52.80
C PRO A 395 12.82 -15.05 -54.17
N TYR A 396 12.40 -16.02 -55.00
CA TYR A 396 12.90 -16.11 -56.37
C TYR A 396 11.93 -15.51 -57.39
N GLY A 397 10.61 -15.43 -57.03
CA GLY A 397 9.61 -14.80 -57.91
C GLY A 397 9.83 -13.30 -58.05
N SER A 398 9.97 -12.60 -56.88
CA SER A 398 10.34 -11.20 -56.90
C SER A 398 11.75 -11.00 -57.46
N GLN A 399 12.69 -11.91 -57.16
CA GLN A 399 14.02 -11.87 -57.75
C GLN A 399 14.00 -12.15 -59.26
N ILE A 400 13.12 -13.07 -59.73
CA ILE A 400 12.96 -13.33 -61.14
C ILE A 400 12.25 -12.16 -61.84
N GLU A 401 11.27 -11.55 -61.18
CA GLU A 401 10.58 -10.36 -61.67
C GLU A 401 11.50 -9.14 -61.65
N GLU A 402 12.24 -8.90 -60.52
CA GLU A 402 13.23 -7.84 -60.42
C GLU A 402 14.45 -8.10 -61.31
N LEU A 403 14.90 -9.36 -61.43
CA LEU A 403 15.94 -9.70 -62.37
C LEU A 403 15.53 -9.59 -63.84
N THR A 404 14.24 -9.63 -64.07
CA THR A 404 13.73 -9.25 -65.40
C THR A 404 13.83 -7.75 -65.60
N GLN A 405 14.08 -6.99 -64.55
CA GLN A 405 14.20 -5.53 -64.53
C GLN A 405 15.53 -4.97 -64.07
N GLU A 406 16.51 -5.74 -63.77
CA GLU A 406 17.84 -5.28 -63.33
C GLU A 406 18.26 -5.55 -61.88
N ALA A 407 18.50 -6.76 -61.38
CA ALA A 407 19.44 -6.89 -60.34
C ALA A 407 19.11 -7.43 -58.96
N ILE A 408 20.07 -8.00 -58.23
CA ILE A 408 19.71 -8.81 -57.09
C ILE A 408 20.69 -8.75 -55.93
N GLN A 409 20.16 -8.49 -54.75
CA GLN A 409 20.68 -8.95 -53.47
C GLN A 409 19.59 -9.69 -52.67
N GLU A 410 19.95 -10.70 -51.88
CA GLU A 410 19.06 -11.39 -51.00
C GLU A 410 18.49 -10.45 -49.93
N VAL A 411 17.17 -10.48 -49.77
CA VAL A 411 16.48 -9.66 -48.75
C VAL A 411 16.14 -10.56 -47.57
N ASP A 412 16.81 -10.31 -46.45
CA ASP A 412 16.49 -11.01 -45.19
C ASP A 412 15.52 -10.21 -44.34
N TRP A 413 14.32 -10.76 -44.16
CA TRP A 413 13.26 -10.22 -43.32
C TRP A 413 13.27 -10.75 -41.89
N SER A 414 14.21 -11.64 -41.50
CA SER A 414 14.22 -12.29 -40.21
C SER A 414 14.25 -11.27 -39.05
N ALA A 415 15.12 -10.27 -39.14
CA ALA A 415 15.22 -9.22 -38.12
C ALA A 415 13.92 -8.40 -38.00
N VAL A 416 13.27 -8.08 -39.12
CA VAL A 416 11.98 -7.36 -39.13
C VAL A 416 10.87 -8.21 -38.52
N ASN A 417 10.85 -9.51 -38.80
CA ASN A 417 9.86 -10.43 -38.27
C ASN A 417 10.05 -10.64 -36.75
N GLU A 418 11.29 -10.80 -36.30
CA GLU A 418 11.61 -10.89 -34.86
C GLU A 418 11.20 -9.60 -34.12
N LEU A 419 11.52 -8.45 -34.68
CA LEU A 419 11.14 -7.16 -34.12
C LEU A 419 9.62 -6.96 -34.14
N ASN A 420 8.89 -7.41 -35.16
CA ASN A 420 7.43 -7.36 -35.16
C ASN A 420 6.83 -8.30 -34.11
N ASN A 421 7.36 -9.50 -33.95
CA ASN A 421 6.94 -10.40 -32.88
C ASN A 421 7.19 -9.78 -31.49
N LEU A 422 8.35 -9.15 -31.33
CA LEU A 422 8.67 -8.43 -30.09
C LEU A 422 7.69 -7.27 -29.86
N LYS A 423 7.42 -6.44 -30.90
CA LYS A 423 6.44 -5.34 -30.84
C LYS A 423 5.05 -5.85 -30.43
N ASP A 424 4.57 -6.91 -31.07
CA ASP A 424 3.25 -7.48 -30.78
C ASP A 424 3.17 -8.01 -29.35
N HIS A 425 4.26 -8.63 -28.85
CA HIS A 425 4.39 -9.02 -27.43
C HIS A 425 4.36 -7.82 -26.48
N GLN A 426 5.13 -6.79 -26.80
CA GLN A 426 5.17 -5.55 -26.04
C GLN A 426 3.79 -4.84 -26.05
N GLU A 427 3.12 -4.75 -27.20
CA GLU A 427 1.79 -4.15 -27.31
C GLU A 427 0.73 -4.96 -26.56
N PHE A 428 0.82 -6.28 -26.57
CA PHE A 428 -0.02 -7.17 -25.74
C PHE A 428 0.20 -6.90 -24.26
N LEU A 429 1.45 -6.87 -23.80
CA LEU A 429 1.79 -6.55 -22.41
C LEU A 429 1.33 -5.15 -22.02
N LEU A 430 1.52 -4.17 -22.89
CA LEU A 430 1.03 -2.80 -22.66
C LEU A 430 -0.49 -2.77 -22.48
N LYS A 431 -1.22 -3.49 -23.29
CA LYS A 431 -2.67 -3.62 -23.16
C LYS A 431 -3.06 -4.26 -21.81
N LEU A 432 -2.34 -5.27 -21.35
CA LEU A 432 -2.56 -5.87 -20.04
C LEU A 432 -2.29 -4.90 -18.89
N LEU A 433 -1.26 -4.07 -19.00
CA LEU A 433 -0.88 -3.10 -17.98
C LEU A 433 -1.81 -1.88 -17.93
N THR A 434 -2.28 -1.41 -19.09
CA THR A 434 -3.04 -0.16 -19.20
C THR A 434 -4.55 -0.35 -19.18
N ASN A 435 -5.06 -1.49 -19.62
CA ASN A 435 -6.50 -1.73 -19.65
C ASN A 435 -7.04 -1.91 -18.24
N LYS A 436 -8.01 -1.06 -17.85
CA LYS A 436 -8.70 -1.13 -16.56
C LYS A 436 -9.39 -2.49 -16.34
N ASP A 437 -9.81 -3.13 -17.40
CA ASP A 437 -10.48 -4.44 -17.39
C ASP A 437 -9.53 -5.62 -17.59
N SER A 438 -8.21 -5.38 -17.61
CA SER A 438 -7.24 -6.45 -17.78
C SER A 438 -7.31 -7.45 -16.64
N PHE A 439 -7.13 -8.72 -16.98
CA PHE A 439 -7.07 -9.80 -15.99
C PHE A 439 -6.02 -9.53 -14.90
N ILE A 440 -4.84 -9.04 -15.28
CA ILE A 440 -3.75 -8.75 -14.33
C ILE A 440 -4.19 -7.68 -13.32
N ARG A 441 -4.74 -6.56 -13.80
CA ARG A 441 -5.20 -5.47 -12.93
C ARG A 441 -6.33 -5.94 -12.01
N LYS A 442 -7.33 -6.61 -12.55
CA LYS A 442 -8.43 -7.19 -11.76
C LYS A 442 -7.89 -8.16 -10.70
N LYS A 443 -6.98 -9.04 -11.08
CA LYS A 443 -6.41 -10.02 -10.15
C LYS A 443 -5.61 -9.38 -9.01
N ILE A 444 -4.81 -8.36 -9.33
CA ILE A 444 -4.07 -7.60 -8.31
C ILE A 444 -5.05 -6.89 -7.36
N ILE A 445 -6.05 -6.21 -7.93
CA ILE A 445 -7.07 -5.54 -7.13
C ILE A 445 -7.78 -6.54 -6.22
N GLU A 446 -8.34 -7.60 -6.77
CA GLU A 446 -9.10 -8.60 -6.02
C GLU A 446 -8.28 -9.22 -4.88
N GLN A 447 -7.05 -9.63 -5.16
CA GLN A 447 -6.19 -10.27 -4.15
C GLN A 447 -5.81 -9.30 -3.04
N ASN A 448 -5.32 -8.11 -3.42
CA ASN A 448 -4.85 -7.14 -2.45
C ASN A 448 -6.01 -6.50 -1.68
N LEU A 449 -7.15 -6.33 -2.34
CA LEU A 449 -8.36 -5.83 -1.70
C LEU A 449 -8.93 -6.83 -0.69
N ALA A 450 -8.98 -8.11 -1.05
CA ALA A 450 -9.39 -9.16 -0.13
C ALA A 450 -8.48 -9.20 1.11
N TYR A 451 -7.17 -9.05 0.91
CA TYR A 451 -6.22 -8.96 2.02
C TYR A 451 -6.46 -7.71 2.86
N LEU A 452 -6.63 -6.54 2.22
CA LEU A 452 -6.94 -5.29 2.91
C LEU A 452 -8.21 -5.40 3.76
N ASN A 453 -9.30 -5.87 3.18
CA ASN A 453 -10.58 -6.02 3.87
C ASN A 453 -10.48 -6.99 5.06
N ASN A 454 -9.77 -8.10 4.90
CA ASN A 454 -9.52 -9.04 5.98
C ASN A 454 -8.71 -8.41 7.12
N ARG A 455 -7.65 -7.65 6.78
CA ARG A 455 -6.85 -6.96 7.78
C ARG A 455 -7.62 -5.85 8.48
N LEU A 456 -8.42 -5.12 7.72
CA LEU A 456 -9.28 -4.07 8.26
C LEU A 456 -10.30 -4.64 9.25
N THR A 457 -11.04 -5.66 8.86
CA THR A 457 -11.98 -6.35 9.74
C THR A 457 -11.31 -6.84 11.02
N TYR A 458 -10.13 -7.45 10.89
CA TYR A 458 -9.35 -7.88 12.06
C TYR A 458 -9.03 -6.73 13.01
N TYR A 459 -8.56 -5.58 12.49
CA TYR A 459 -8.21 -4.46 13.35
C TYR A 459 -9.43 -3.77 13.94
N LEU A 460 -10.52 -3.62 13.19
CA LEU A 460 -11.75 -3.03 13.70
C LEU A 460 -12.35 -3.86 14.83
N ASP A 461 -12.33 -5.18 14.71
CA ASP A 461 -12.72 -6.09 15.80
C ASP A 461 -11.83 -5.88 17.04
N LYS A 462 -10.51 -5.84 16.88
CA LYS A 462 -9.57 -5.61 17.99
C LYS A 462 -9.73 -4.24 18.65
N LEU A 463 -10.11 -3.24 17.89
CA LEU A 463 -10.37 -1.89 18.38
C LEU A 463 -11.79 -1.72 18.94
N GLY A 464 -12.63 -2.75 18.88
CA GLY A 464 -14.01 -2.73 19.37
C GLY A 464 -14.90 -1.76 18.58
N LEU A 465 -14.75 -1.70 17.25
CA LEU A 465 -15.61 -0.88 16.39
C LEU A 465 -16.74 -1.73 15.77
N PRO A 466 -18.02 -1.36 15.99
CA PRO A 466 -19.16 -2.16 15.53
C PRO A 466 -19.46 -2.03 14.03
N HIS A 467 -18.72 -1.21 13.32
CA HIS A 467 -18.96 -0.89 11.92
C HIS A 467 -18.26 -1.88 11.00
N GLN A 468 -18.93 -2.24 9.92
CA GLN A 468 -18.31 -2.93 8.81
C GLN A 468 -17.81 -1.90 7.81
N VAL A 469 -16.53 -1.98 7.45
CA VAL A 469 -15.90 -1.11 6.46
C VAL A 469 -15.29 -1.98 5.39
N VAL A 470 -15.74 -1.81 4.16
CA VAL A 470 -15.35 -2.67 3.03
C VAL A 470 -14.93 -1.81 1.84
N PHE A 471 -13.77 -2.10 1.30
CA PHE A 471 -13.33 -1.58 0.01
C PHE A 471 -13.89 -2.45 -1.09
N GLN A 472 -14.61 -1.85 -2.02
CA GLN A 472 -15.22 -2.50 -3.17
C GLN A 472 -14.23 -2.59 -4.36
N ASN A 473 -14.53 -3.43 -5.34
CA ASN A 473 -13.67 -3.64 -6.52
C ASN A 473 -13.47 -2.38 -7.38
N ASP A 474 -14.34 -1.41 -7.26
CA ASP A 474 -14.21 -0.09 -7.89
C ASP A 474 -13.37 0.89 -7.07
N LEU A 475 -12.81 0.42 -5.94
CA LEU A 475 -12.01 1.15 -4.96
C LEU A 475 -12.81 2.15 -4.11
N ASN A 476 -14.12 2.13 -4.16
CA ASN A 476 -14.96 2.87 -3.23
C ASN A 476 -15.00 2.18 -1.86
N VAL A 477 -15.26 2.96 -0.83
CA VAL A 477 -15.35 2.48 0.55
C VAL A 477 -16.79 2.56 1.01
N GLU A 478 -17.29 1.47 1.54
CA GLU A 478 -18.60 1.40 2.17
C GLU A 478 -18.44 1.23 3.68
N ILE A 479 -19.17 2.03 4.44
CA ILE A 479 -19.26 1.93 5.90
C ILE A 479 -20.69 1.56 6.22
N THR A 480 -20.88 0.45 6.89
CA THR A 480 -22.23 0.01 7.27
C THR A 480 -22.32 -0.32 8.76
N GLN A 481 -23.49 -0.07 9.34
CA GLN A 481 -23.85 -0.48 10.70
C GLN A 481 -25.28 -0.97 10.72
N LEU A 482 -25.50 -2.17 11.23
CA LEU A 482 -26.85 -2.79 11.26
C LEU A 482 -27.51 -2.87 9.87
N GLY A 483 -26.72 -2.97 8.82
CA GLY A 483 -27.18 -3.01 7.43
C GLY A 483 -27.64 -1.66 6.87
N GLN A 484 -27.30 -0.57 7.52
CA GLN A 484 -27.51 0.80 7.02
C GLN A 484 -26.17 1.43 6.65
N ASP A 485 -26.13 2.09 5.50
CA ASP A 485 -24.96 2.83 5.04
C ASP A 485 -24.78 4.08 5.91
N LEU A 486 -23.53 4.35 6.22
CA LEU A 486 -23.11 5.51 7.01
C LEU A 486 -22.00 6.27 6.29
N ASP A 487 -22.04 7.58 6.40
CA ASP A 487 -20.90 8.43 6.06
C ASP A 487 -19.90 8.48 7.21
N PHE A 488 -18.63 8.71 6.87
CA PHE A 488 -17.59 8.90 7.89
C PHE A 488 -17.94 9.99 8.90
N ASP A 489 -18.66 11.03 8.47
CA ASP A 489 -19.07 12.14 9.30
C ASP A 489 -20.20 11.80 10.31
N ASN A 490 -20.91 10.71 10.11
CA ASN A 490 -21.90 10.23 11.06
C ASN A 490 -21.29 9.57 12.32
N LEU A 491 -20.01 9.18 12.25
CA LEU A 491 -19.33 8.52 13.34
C LEU A 491 -19.00 9.49 14.47
N SER A 492 -19.11 9.03 15.71
CA SER A 492 -18.61 9.74 16.88
C SER A 492 -17.07 9.88 16.80
N ARG A 493 -16.51 10.83 17.56
CA ARG A 493 -15.08 11.06 17.57
C ARG A 493 -14.27 9.81 17.93
N GLY A 494 -14.74 9.03 18.89
CA GLY A 494 -14.07 7.81 19.30
C GLY A 494 -14.12 6.73 18.22
N GLU A 495 -15.25 6.59 17.53
CA GLU A 495 -15.40 5.66 16.40
C GLU A 495 -14.51 6.08 15.23
N ARG A 496 -14.46 7.38 14.89
CA ARG A 496 -13.56 7.90 13.86
C ARG A 496 -12.11 7.56 14.15
N ASN A 497 -11.65 7.80 15.38
CA ASN A 497 -10.27 7.53 15.76
C ASN A 497 -9.93 6.04 15.70
N ARG A 498 -10.83 5.16 16.12
CA ARG A 498 -10.67 3.70 15.97
C ARG A 498 -10.62 3.29 14.51
N LEU A 499 -11.48 3.89 13.68
CA LEU A 499 -11.51 3.61 12.26
C LEU A 499 -10.23 4.09 11.56
N ILE A 500 -9.74 5.28 11.89
CA ILE A 500 -8.47 5.81 11.38
C ILE A 500 -7.32 4.87 11.76
N LEU A 501 -7.25 4.42 13.01
CA LEU A 501 -6.22 3.47 13.45
C LEU A 501 -6.35 2.13 12.74
N GLY A 502 -7.58 1.59 12.65
CA GLY A 502 -7.83 0.31 11.98
C GLY A 502 -7.44 0.33 10.51
N LEU A 503 -7.81 1.40 9.81
CA LEU A 503 -7.41 1.63 8.41
C LEU A 503 -5.90 1.74 8.28
N SER A 504 -5.28 2.55 9.11
CA SER A 504 -3.83 2.78 9.05
C SER A 504 -3.03 1.50 9.30
N PHE A 505 -3.47 0.68 10.25
CA PHE A 505 -2.84 -0.62 10.49
C PHE A 505 -3.06 -1.59 9.33
N ALA A 506 -4.26 -1.62 8.75
CA ALA A 506 -4.56 -2.44 7.60
C ALA A 506 -3.77 -1.98 6.36
N PHE A 507 -3.70 -0.67 6.10
CA PHE A 507 -2.90 -0.09 5.03
C PHE A 507 -1.42 -0.41 5.19
N ARG A 508 -0.92 -0.31 6.42
CA ARG A 508 0.46 -0.68 6.73
C ARG A 508 0.73 -2.15 6.44
N ASP A 509 -0.17 -3.06 6.81
CA ASP A 509 -0.03 -4.49 6.54
C ASP A 509 0.01 -4.79 5.03
N VAL A 510 -0.85 -4.15 4.25
CA VAL A 510 -0.84 -4.28 2.79
C VAL A 510 0.45 -3.69 2.22
N TRP A 511 0.84 -2.50 2.66
CA TRP A 511 2.09 -1.86 2.22
C TRP A 511 3.29 -2.75 2.48
N GLU A 512 3.44 -3.26 3.70
CA GLU A 512 4.55 -4.12 4.10
C GLU A 512 4.56 -5.48 3.38
N SER A 513 3.43 -5.92 2.82
CA SER A 513 3.35 -7.14 2.01
C SER A 513 3.82 -6.95 0.57
N LEU A 514 3.78 -5.72 0.04
CA LEU A 514 4.08 -5.39 -1.35
C LEU A 514 5.37 -4.60 -1.52
N TYR A 515 5.73 -3.80 -0.51
CA TYR A 515 6.82 -2.84 -0.55
C TYR A 515 7.78 -3.04 0.62
N GLN A 516 8.74 -2.16 0.71
CA GLN A 516 9.70 -2.19 1.80
C GLN A 516 9.09 -1.72 3.12
N ASN A 517 9.42 -2.43 4.17
CA ASN A 517 9.02 -2.10 5.54
C ASN A 517 9.77 -0.87 6.04
N ILE A 518 9.08 -0.02 6.82
CA ILE A 518 9.70 1.04 7.62
C ILE A 518 9.57 0.69 9.11
N ASN A 519 10.63 0.93 9.89
CA ASN A 519 10.65 0.58 11.32
C ASN A 519 9.83 1.52 12.21
N LEU A 520 9.38 2.68 11.73
CA LEU A 520 8.70 3.70 12.52
C LEU A 520 7.17 3.65 12.40
N LEU A 521 6.51 3.99 13.50
CA LEU A 521 5.09 4.33 13.57
C LEU A 521 4.89 5.41 14.63
N PHE A 522 4.25 6.51 14.25
CA PHE A 522 3.80 7.56 15.14
C PHE A 522 2.29 7.56 15.27
N ILE A 523 1.81 7.78 16.48
CA ILE A 523 0.39 7.96 16.79
C ILE A 523 0.26 9.21 17.65
N ASP A 524 -0.29 10.27 17.08
CA ASP A 524 -0.40 11.56 17.71
C ASP A 524 -1.85 11.86 18.10
N GLU A 525 -2.12 11.78 19.41
CA GLU A 525 -3.38 12.09 20.07
C GLU A 525 -4.62 11.28 19.62
N LEU A 526 -4.47 10.29 18.74
CA LEU A 526 -5.59 9.48 18.26
C LEU A 526 -6.21 8.61 19.36
N ILE A 527 -5.43 8.24 20.37
CA ILE A 527 -5.89 7.41 21.49
C ILE A 527 -6.47 8.27 22.61
N ASP A 528 -6.10 9.56 22.68
CA ASP A 528 -6.51 10.46 23.76
C ASP A 528 -7.93 10.98 23.62
N SER A 529 -8.34 11.23 22.40
CA SER A 529 -9.53 11.98 22.08
C SER A 529 -10.74 11.08 21.81
N GLY A 530 -11.67 11.02 22.74
CA GLY A 530 -12.99 10.42 22.53
C GLY A 530 -13.02 8.88 22.58
N MET A 531 -11.89 8.20 22.78
CA MET A 531 -11.90 6.77 23.02
C MET A 531 -12.27 6.45 24.47
N ASP A 532 -13.13 5.44 24.62
CA ASP A 532 -13.41 4.82 25.92
C ASP A 532 -12.23 3.94 26.37
N THR A 533 -12.29 3.47 27.60
CA THR A 533 -11.26 2.60 28.18
C THR A 533 -11.03 1.34 27.34
N ALA A 534 -12.08 0.73 26.80
CA ALA A 534 -11.98 -0.49 25.99
C ALA A 534 -11.24 -0.20 24.66
N GLY A 535 -11.52 0.93 24.02
CA GLY A 535 -10.83 1.34 22.80
C GLY A 535 -9.34 1.64 23.03
N VAL A 536 -9.02 2.29 24.15
CA VAL A 536 -7.62 2.53 24.56
C VAL A 536 -6.89 1.20 24.79
N GLU A 537 -7.49 0.28 25.53
CA GLU A 537 -6.91 -1.05 25.80
C GLU A 537 -6.72 -1.86 24.51
N GLY A 538 -7.73 -1.88 23.65
CA GLY A 538 -7.65 -2.53 22.33
C GLY A 538 -6.52 -1.95 21.49
N SER A 539 -6.41 -0.62 21.45
CA SER A 539 -5.33 0.08 20.72
C SER A 539 -3.95 -0.27 21.28
N LEU A 540 -3.75 -0.20 22.58
CA LEU A 540 -2.48 -0.55 23.22
C LEU A 540 -2.11 -2.01 23.00
N SER A 541 -3.08 -2.93 23.06
CA SER A 541 -2.86 -4.35 22.79
C SER A 541 -2.36 -4.56 21.36
N VAL A 542 -2.96 -3.90 20.37
CA VAL A 542 -2.52 -3.96 18.97
C VAL A 542 -1.11 -3.38 18.82
N LEU A 543 -0.84 -2.22 19.41
CA LEU A 543 0.47 -1.54 19.33
C LEU A 543 1.59 -2.38 19.96
N LYS A 544 1.38 -2.92 21.15
CA LYS A 544 2.32 -3.83 21.81
C LYS A 544 2.61 -5.07 20.94
N LYS A 545 1.58 -5.60 20.30
CA LYS A 545 1.73 -6.72 19.37
C LYS A 545 2.58 -6.33 18.17
N ILE A 546 2.30 -5.19 17.54
CA ILE A 546 3.06 -4.69 16.39
C ILE A 546 4.52 -4.42 16.78
N ALA A 547 4.77 -3.75 17.91
CA ALA A 547 6.12 -3.47 18.39
C ALA A 547 6.93 -4.74 18.60
N ARG A 548 6.33 -5.74 19.26
CA ARG A 548 7.00 -6.99 19.61
C ARG A 548 7.20 -7.95 18.42
N GLU A 549 6.19 -8.09 17.54
CA GLU A 549 6.19 -9.13 16.51
C GLU A 549 6.83 -8.67 15.18
N ARG A 550 7.02 -7.37 15.01
CA ARG A 550 7.47 -6.80 13.73
C ARG A 550 8.68 -5.88 13.84
N ASP A 551 9.34 -5.84 14.98
CA ASP A 551 10.51 -4.99 15.24
C ASP A 551 10.25 -3.53 14.86
N LYS A 552 9.17 -2.96 15.41
CA LYS A 552 8.76 -1.58 15.12
C LYS A 552 8.98 -0.67 16.30
N ASN A 553 9.45 0.54 15.99
CA ASN A 553 9.58 1.62 16.94
C ASN A 553 8.30 2.45 16.87
N ILE A 554 7.51 2.37 17.92
CA ILE A 554 6.22 3.04 18.00
C ILE A 554 6.31 4.21 18.99
N PHE A 555 6.02 5.39 18.49
CA PHE A 555 5.95 6.60 19.30
C PHE A 555 4.50 7.03 19.49
N LEU A 556 4.02 6.87 20.71
CA LEU A 556 2.67 7.26 21.10
C LEU A 556 2.71 8.62 21.77
N ILE A 557 2.23 9.64 21.11
CA ILE A 557 2.08 10.98 21.66
C ILE A 557 0.71 11.04 22.35
N SER A 558 0.74 11.28 23.64
CA SER A 558 -0.46 11.29 24.47
C SER A 558 -0.35 12.29 25.63
N HIS A 559 -1.51 12.67 26.15
CA HIS A 559 -1.63 13.50 27.35
C HIS A 559 -2.03 12.68 28.59
N LYS A 560 -2.31 11.38 28.41
CA LYS A 560 -2.84 10.51 29.47
C LYS A 560 -1.73 9.89 30.31
N ASP A 561 -1.70 10.23 31.59
CA ASP A 561 -0.79 9.62 32.57
C ASP A 561 -1.00 8.14 32.78
N GLU A 562 -2.23 7.70 32.61
CA GLU A 562 -2.60 6.27 32.75
C GLU A 562 -1.81 5.37 31.81
N LEU A 563 -1.19 5.94 30.77
CA LEU A 563 -0.37 5.21 29.80
C LEU A 563 1.08 5.01 30.26
N VAL A 564 1.57 5.76 31.25
CA VAL A 564 2.96 5.70 31.74
C VAL A 564 3.33 4.28 32.18
N GLY A 565 2.48 3.61 32.96
CA GLY A 565 2.69 2.25 33.42
C GLY A 565 2.43 1.14 32.37
N ARG A 566 2.19 1.52 31.11
CA ARG A 566 1.76 0.61 30.04
C ARG A 566 2.65 0.59 28.82
N VAL A 567 3.74 1.32 28.86
CA VAL A 567 4.71 1.47 27.78
C VAL A 567 6.09 1.03 28.28
N ASN A 568 6.99 0.80 27.35
CA ASN A 568 8.36 0.39 27.71
C ASN A 568 9.25 1.58 28.04
N THR A 569 9.05 2.70 27.37
CA THR A 569 9.94 3.85 27.42
C THR A 569 9.16 5.15 27.38
N ILE A 570 9.67 6.19 27.98
CA ILE A 570 9.09 7.54 27.96
C ILE A 570 10.10 8.52 27.38
N LEU A 571 9.72 9.22 26.31
CA LEU A 571 10.43 10.39 25.79
C LEU A 571 9.77 11.64 26.34
N LYS A 572 10.49 12.38 27.17
CA LYS A 572 9.99 13.66 27.69
C LYS A 572 10.29 14.80 26.71
N VAL A 573 9.27 15.59 26.43
CA VAL A 573 9.36 16.80 25.62
C VAL A 573 9.12 17.99 26.55
N VAL A 574 10.21 18.61 26.97
CA VAL A 574 10.18 19.71 27.94
C VAL A 574 10.15 21.04 27.20
N LYS A 575 9.25 21.91 27.62
CA LYS A 575 9.23 23.30 27.16
C LYS A 575 9.63 24.22 28.30
N GLU A 576 10.71 24.94 28.10
CA GLU A 576 11.23 25.91 29.03
C GLU A 576 11.67 27.19 28.31
N ASN A 577 11.35 28.35 28.87
CA ASN A 577 11.67 29.65 28.29
C ASN A 577 11.19 29.82 26.82
N GLY A 578 10.06 29.18 26.46
CA GLY A 578 9.49 29.22 25.12
C GLY A 578 10.12 28.23 24.13
N PHE A 579 11.15 27.47 24.50
CA PHE A 579 11.84 26.50 23.65
C PHE A 579 11.60 25.06 24.08
N THR A 580 11.58 24.20 23.10
CA THR A 580 11.43 22.73 23.30
C THR A 580 12.77 22.05 23.35
N SER A 581 12.95 21.16 24.32
CA SER A 581 14.04 20.18 24.39
C SER A 581 13.50 18.77 24.49
N TYR A 582 14.28 17.79 24.02
CA TYR A 582 13.99 16.37 24.13
C TYR A 582 14.94 15.77 25.17
N GLU A 583 14.36 15.21 26.23
CA GLU A 583 15.12 14.51 27.24
C GLU A 583 15.11 13.01 26.94
N ASN A 584 16.29 12.40 27.03
CA ASN A 584 16.46 10.99 26.70
C ASN A 584 15.62 10.09 27.60
N ASP A 585 15.21 8.99 27.00
CA ASP A 585 14.33 7.95 27.50
C ASP A 585 14.57 7.57 28.97
N VAL A 586 13.53 7.70 29.79
CA VAL A 586 13.46 7.06 31.09
C VAL A 586 12.88 5.66 30.85
N GLU A 587 13.67 4.60 31.07
CA GLU A 587 13.15 3.24 31.07
C GLU A 587 12.15 3.09 32.21
N VAL A 588 10.93 2.68 31.86
CA VAL A 588 9.94 2.30 32.87
C VAL A 588 10.31 0.89 33.29
N LEU A 589 10.93 0.76 34.47
CA LEU A 589 11.18 -0.54 35.06
C LEU A 589 9.84 -1.23 35.31
N GLU A 590 9.67 -2.46 34.80
CA GLU A 590 8.51 -3.32 35.04
C GLU A 590 8.34 -3.64 36.53
#